data_1c9f4d96c6bf588ba22a10ea72b1bef5
#
_entry.id   1c9f4d96c6bf588ba22a10ea72b1bef5
#
_cell.length_a   1.000
_cell.length_b   1.000
_cell.length_c   1.000
_cell.angle_alpha   90.00
_cell.angle_beta   90.00
_cell.angle_gamma   90.00
#
_symmetry.space_group_name_H-M   'P 1'
#
loop_
_entity.id
_entity.type
_entity.pdbx_description
1 polymer ?
#
loop_
_entity_poly.entity_id
_entity_poly.type
_entity_poly.pdbx_seq_one_letter_code
_entity_poly.pdbx_strand_id
1 'polypeptide(L)'
;MTKEEAEKRRDDCFHKCEASELLDYTKLRQNRIIDKDNNTICPLCLEKLSGYGFFNRMPQAEGREVPDLTVTEINLFHIDELKYGKYNHKPYNLGWGHHHCNVVVKDAGIQPTLDWLKSVLERNGMKVVKNDE
;
A
#
# COMPACT_ATOMS: atom_id res chain seq x y z
N MET A 1 -7.15 16.75 -21.84
CA MET A 1 -5.70 16.67 -21.51
C MET A 1 -5.05 15.60 -22.36
N THR A 2 -4.00 15.96 -23.09
CA THR A 2 -3.24 14.98 -23.88
C THR A 2 -2.30 14.19 -22.96
N LYS A 3 -1.79 13.06 -23.48
CA LYS A 3 -0.79 12.26 -22.77
C LYS A 3 0.48 13.09 -22.45
N GLU A 4 0.93 13.89 -23.43
CA GLU A 4 2.12 14.75 -23.26
C GLU A 4 1.90 15.81 -22.18
N GLU A 5 0.71 16.41 -22.12
CA GLU A 5 0.38 17.37 -21.06
C GLU A 5 0.36 16.71 -19.67
N ALA A 6 -0.16 15.49 -19.57
CA ALA A 6 -0.17 14.74 -18.32
C ALA A 6 1.24 14.37 -17.86
N GLU A 7 2.09 13.92 -18.79
CA GLU A 7 3.49 13.60 -18.49
C GLU A 7 4.27 14.84 -18.05
N LYS A 8 4.06 15.96 -18.72
CA LYS A 8 4.69 17.24 -18.34
C LYS A 8 4.27 17.67 -16.94
N ARG A 9 3.00 17.61 -16.60
CA ARG A 9 2.49 17.94 -15.26
C ARG A 9 3.11 17.05 -14.18
N ARG A 10 3.20 15.74 -14.46
CA ARG A 10 3.85 14.80 -13.57
C ARG A 10 5.30 15.18 -13.32
N ASP A 11 6.06 15.43 -14.37
CA ASP A 11 7.48 15.79 -14.28
C ASP A 11 7.69 17.11 -13.54
N ASP A 12 6.87 18.13 -13.83
CA ASP A 12 6.91 19.42 -13.12
C ASP A 12 6.62 19.22 -11.62
N CYS A 13 5.68 18.34 -11.27
CA CYS A 13 5.35 18.02 -9.89
C CYS A 13 6.53 17.36 -9.18
N PHE A 14 7.17 16.36 -9.80
CA PHE A 14 8.34 15.69 -9.24
C PHE A 14 9.51 16.66 -9.04
N HIS A 15 9.79 17.50 -10.02
CA HIS A 15 10.86 18.52 -9.90
C HIS A 15 10.60 19.50 -8.75
N LYS A 16 9.37 19.92 -8.55
CA LYS A 16 9.00 20.79 -7.41
C LYS A 16 9.17 20.08 -6.08
N CYS A 17 8.78 18.81 -6.00
CA CYS A 17 8.95 18.02 -4.79
C CYS A 17 10.42 17.80 -4.46
N GLU A 18 11.25 17.51 -5.45
CA GLU A 18 12.70 17.35 -5.26
C GLU A 18 13.34 18.67 -4.78
N ALA A 19 13.00 19.78 -5.42
CA ALA A 19 13.52 21.10 -5.06
C ALA A 19 13.12 21.53 -3.64
N SER A 20 11.97 21.06 -3.16
CA SER A 20 11.47 21.35 -1.81
C SER A 20 11.89 20.29 -0.77
N GLU A 21 12.74 19.34 -1.15
CA GLU A 21 13.20 18.23 -0.30
C GLU A 21 12.06 17.36 0.26
N LEU A 22 10.95 17.26 -0.48
CA LEU A 22 9.78 16.49 -0.09
C LEU A 22 9.78 15.05 -0.65
N LEU A 23 10.75 14.75 -1.51
CA LEU A 23 10.81 13.48 -2.21
C LEU A 23 12.11 12.74 -1.86
N ASP A 24 12.01 11.81 -0.93
CA ASP A 24 13.11 10.93 -0.51
C ASP A 24 12.82 9.51 -0.99
N TYR A 25 13.34 9.15 -2.14
CA TYR A 25 13.13 7.82 -2.74
C TYR A 25 13.63 6.67 -1.87
N THR A 26 14.77 6.85 -1.21
CA THR A 26 15.33 5.82 -0.33
C THR A 26 14.37 5.53 0.82
N LYS A 27 13.87 6.57 1.46
CA LYS A 27 12.93 6.45 2.58
C LYS A 27 11.59 5.86 2.13
N LEU A 28 11.10 6.24 0.95
CA LEU A 28 9.88 5.67 0.37
C LEU A 28 10.03 4.16 0.10
N ARG A 29 11.18 3.73 -0.40
CA ARG A 29 11.46 2.29 -0.59
C ARG A 29 11.55 1.53 0.72
N GLN A 30 12.25 2.09 1.70
CA GLN A 30 12.37 1.48 3.03
C GLN A 30 11.02 1.31 3.71
N ASN A 31 10.10 2.23 3.48
CA ASN A 31 8.76 2.20 4.05
C ASN A 31 7.72 1.45 3.19
N ARG A 32 8.17 0.72 2.16
CA ARG A 32 7.32 -0.14 1.33
C ARG A 32 6.25 0.64 0.55
N ILE A 33 6.54 1.86 0.15
CA ILE A 33 5.62 2.74 -0.59
C ILE A 33 5.88 2.64 -2.09
N ILE A 34 7.15 2.55 -2.48
CA ILE A 34 7.58 2.37 -3.88
C ILE A 34 8.55 1.19 -4.00
N ASP A 35 8.67 0.66 -5.20
CA ASP A 35 9.65 -0.39 -5.52
C ASP A 35 10.98 0.20 -6.01
N LYS A 36 11.89 -0.67 -6.47
CA LYS A 36 13.20 -0.28 -7.00
C LYS A 36 13.12 0.61 -8.24
N ASP A 37 12.03 0.53 -9.00
CA ASP A 37 11.80 1.29 -10.23
C ASP A 37 10.90 2.52 -9.99
N ASN A 38 10.68 2.88 -8.73
CA ASN A 38 9.86 4.02 -8.29
C ASN A 38 8.37 3.90 -8.62
N ASN A 39 7.88 2.67 -8.81
CA ASN A 39 6.44 2.42 -8.95
C ASN A 39 5.77 2.30 -7.58
N THR A 40 4.57 2.84 -7.45
CA THR A 40 3.78 2.68 -6.23
C THR A 40 3.36 1.22 -6.05
N ILE A 41 3.58 0.68 -4.87
CA ILE A 41 3.28 -0.70 -4.53
C ILE A 41 2.40 -0.81 -3.29
N CYS A 42 1.69 -1.94 -3.16
CA CYS A 42 0.97 -2.26 -1.93
C CYS A 42 1.98 -2.64 -0.83
N PRO A 43 1.90 -2.03 0.37
CA PRO A 43 2.88 -2.31 1.43
C PRO A 43 2.90 -3.75 1.94
N LEU A 44 1.81 -4.50 1.81
CA LEU A 44 1.77 -5.89 2.27
C LEU A 44 2.22 -6.86 1.19
N CYS A 45 1.53 -6.89 0.04
CA CYS A 45 1.78 -7.89 -1.01
C CYS A 45 2.88 -7.49 -1.99
N LEU A 46 3.30 -6.23 -1.97
CA LEU A 46 4.37 -5.66 -2.82
C LEU A 46 4.06 -5.65 -4.33
N GLU A 47 2.82 -5.89 -4.72
CA GLU A 47 2.40 -5.75 -6.10
C GLU A 47 2.29 -4.28 -6.51
N LYS A 48 2.59 -4.01 -7.78
CA LYS A 48 2.38 -2.68 -8.36
C LYS A 48 0.90 -2.34 -8.36
N LEU A 49 0.58 -1.11 -7.99
CA LEU A 49 -0.78 -0.63 -7.98
C LEU A 49 -1.16 -0.06 -9.34
N SER A 50 -2.36 -0.43 -9.80
CA SER A 50 -2.94 0.13 -11.01
C SER A 50 -3.78 1.36 -10.69
N GLY A 51 -3.70 2.39 -11.52
CA GLY A 51 -4.56 3.57 -11.40
C GLY A 51 -6.06 3.25 -11.43
N TYR A 52 -6.44 2.16 -12.07
CA TYR A 52 -7.81 1.66 -12.07
C TYR A 52 -8.34 1.34 -10.67
N GLY A 53 -7.47 0.84 -9.79
CA GLY A 53 -7.87 0.45 -8.43
C GLY A 53 -8.39 1.60 -7.57
N PHE A 54 -8.06 2.84 -7.92
CA PHE A 54 -8.61 4.02 -7.24
C PHE A 54 -10.07 4.31 -7.60
N PHE A 55 -10.54 3.78 -8.72
CA PHE A 55 -11.88 4.02 -9.26
C PHE A 55 -12.76 2.77 -9.23
N ASN A 56 -12.16 1.58 -9.30
CA ASN A 56 -12.88 0.33 -9.24
C ASN A 56 -13.38 0.07 -7.83
N ARG A 57 -14.67 -0.23 -7.73
CA ARG A 57 -15.25 -0.68 -6.47
C ARG A 57 -14.92 -2.14 -6.22
N MET A 58 -14.79 -2.50 -4.95
CA MET A 58 -14.55 -3.90 -4.58
C MET A 58 -15.71 -4.77 -5.02
N PRO A 59 -15.43 -5.89 -5.73
CA PRO A 59 -16.46 -6.85 -6.04
C PRO A 59 -16.98 -7.50 -4.75
N GLN A 60 -18.28 -7.73 -4.73
CA GLN A 60 -18.97 -8.31 -3.60
C GLN A 60 -19.29 -9.76 -3.85
N ALA A 61 -19.40 -10.53 -2.79
CA ALA A 61 -19.86 -11.90 -2.91
C ALA A 61 -21.26 -11.92 -3.53
N GLU A 62 -21.47 -12.80 -4.50
CA GLU A 62 -22.72 -12.94 -5.22
C GLU A 62 -23.89 -13.15 -4.24
N GLY A 63 -24.98 -12.40 -4.44
CA GLY A 63 -26.15 -12.46 -3.58
C GLY A 63 -26.03 -11.68 -2.27
N ARG A 64 -24.94 -10.98 -2.04
CA ARG A 64 -24.74 -10.19 -0.83
C ARG A 64 -25.02 -8.71 -1.07
N GLU A 65 -26.04 -8.17 -0.45
CA GLU A 65 -26.29 -6.74 -0.41
C GLU A 65 -25.31 -6.08 0.55
N VAL A 66 -24.57 -5.09 0.06
CA VAL A 66 -23.69 -4.30 0.91
C VAL A 66 -24.11 -2.84 0.81
N PRO A 67 -24.39 -2.20 1.96
CA PRO A 67 -24.86 -0.83 2.00
C PRO A 67 -23.87 0.18 1.44
N ASP A 68 -22.58 -0.10 1.54
CA ASP A 68 -21.53 0.82 1.10
C ASP A 68 -20.87 0.33 -0.19
N LEU A 69 -21.26 0.95 -1.30
CA LEU A 69 -20.71 0.71 -2.62
C LEU A 69 -19.50 1.61 -2.93
N THR A 70 -18.98 2.33 -1.94
CA THR A 70 -17.93 3.33 -2.14
C THR A 70 -16.52 2.80 -1.91
N VAL A 71 -16.38 1.57 -1.42
CA VAL A 71 -15.07 0.98 -1.16
C VAL A 71 -14.36 0.67 -2.46
N THR A 72 -13.23 1.32 -2.70
CA THR A 72 -12.37 1.08 -3.86
C THR A 72 -11.34 -0.01 -3.58
N GLU A 73 -10.74 -0.57 -4.65
CA GLU A 73 -9.70 -1.61 -4.53
C GLU A 73 -8.44 -1.09 -3.86
N ILE A 74 -8.15 0.20 -4.00
CA ILE A 74 -6.98 0.85 -3.42
C ILE A 74 -7.43 1.92 -2.42
N ASN A 75 -6.89 1.86 -1.22
CA ASN A 75 -7.13 2.85 -0.17
C ASN A 75 -5.84 3.24 0.55
N LEU A 76 -5.94 4.25 1.42
CA LEU A 76 -4.86 4.61 2.32
C LEU A 76 -4.56 3.47 3.29
N PHE A 77 -3.30 3.30 3.57
CA PHE A 77 -2.76 2.16 4.29
C PHE A 77 -1.75 2.63 5.34
N HIS A 78 -1.94 2.27 6.60
CA HIS A 78 -0.95 2.48 7.65
C HIS A 78 0.04 1.33 7.65
N ILE A 79 1.32 1.64 7.52
CA ILE A 79 2.41 0.65 7.40
C ILE A 79 2.78 0.10 8.77
N ASP A 80 2.94 0.97 9.75
CA ASP A 80 3.13 0.61 11.15
C ASP A 80 1.82 0.72 11.92
N GLU A 81 1.72 -0.05 12.99
CA GLU A 81 0.55 -0.06 13.85
C GLU A 81 0.22 1.32 14.43
N LEU A 82 -1.07 1.59 14.53
CA LEU A 82 -1.57 2.74 15.25
C LEU A 82 -1.71 2.37 16.73
N LYS A 83 -1.01 3.12 17.59
CA LYS A 83 -1.05 2.91 19.05
C LYS A 83 -1.67 4.11 19.73
N TYR A 84 -2.49 3.84 20.74
CA TYR A 84 -3.04 4.89 21.59
C TYR A 84 -1.90 5.69 22.25
N GLY A 85 -1.99 7.01 22.18
CA GLY A 85 -0.99 7.91 22.74
C GLY A 85 0.26 8.12 21.91
N LYS A 86 0.40 7.42 20.76
CA LYS A 86 1.51 7.59 19.84
C LYS A 86 1.03 8.15 18.51
N TYR A 87 1.56 9.31 18.13
CA TYR A 87 1.26 9.91 16.84
C TYR A 87 2.03 9.19 15.73
N ASN A 88 1.33 8.36 14.97
CA ASN A 88 1.91 7.59 13.88
C ASN A 88 1.20 7.80 12.53
N HIS A 89 0.32 8.77 12.48
CA HIS A 89 -0.38 9.19 11.27
C HIS A 89 0.44 10.28 10.58
N LYS A 90 1.48 9.87 9.85
CA LYS A 90 2.47 10.76 9.23
C LYS A 90 2.86 10.26 7.85
N PRO A 91 3.46 11.10 6.98
CA PRO A 91 3.64 10.80 5.55
C PRO A 91 4.32 9.48 5.24
N TYR A 92 5.38 9.12 5.93
CA TYR A 92 6.11 7.87 5.64
C TYR A 92 5.51 6.64 6.31
N ASN A 93 4.42 6.81 7.08
CA ASN A 93 3.63 5.72 7.62
C ASN A 93 2.31 5.52 6.84
N LEU A 94 2.08 6.33 5.82
CA LEU A 94 0.91 6.26 4.96
C LEU A 94 1.33 5.89 3.55
N GLY A 95 0.72 4.87 3.01
CA GLY A 95 0.88 4.48 1.62
C GLY A 95 -0.47 4.18 1.00
N TRP A 96 -0.45 3.82 -0.26
CA TRP A 96 -1.63 3.29 -0.93
C TRP A 96 -1.50 1.77 -0.96
N GLY A 97 -2.58 1.06 -0.76
CA GLY A 97 -2.57 -0.39 -0.79
C GLY A 97 -3.93 -0.97 -1.17
N HIS A 98 -3.94 -2.27 -1.44
CA HIS A 98 -5.18 -2.97 -1.74
C HIS A 98 -6.08 -2.98 -0.51
N HIS A 99 -7.38 -2.78 -0.74
CA HIS A 99 -8.38 -2.88 0.33
C HIS A 99 -8.29 -4.21 1.06
N HIS A 100 -8.18 -5.32 0.31
CA HIS A 100 -8.04 -6.65 0.88
C HIS A 100 -6.84 -6.76 1.83
N CYS A 101 -5.69 -6.27 1.41
CA CYS A 101 -4.48 -6.27 2.23
C CYS A 101 -4.64 -5.38 3.47
N ASN A 102 -5.31 -4.23 3.33
CA ASN A 102 -5.58 -3.32 4.43
C ASN A 102 -6.50 -3.96 5.48
N VAL A 103 -7.51 -4.70 5.05
CA VAL A 103 -8.41 -5.43 5.96
C VAL A 103 -7.65 -6.51 6.75
N VAL A 104 -6.70 -7.19 6.12
CA VAL A 104 -5.86 -8.20 6.78
C VAL A 104 -4.93 -7.58 7.82
N VAL A 105 -4.28 -6.47 7.46
CA VAL A 105 -3.35 -5.77 8.36
C VAL A 105 -4.07 -5.01 9.48
N LYS A 106 -5.19 -4.37 9.15
CA LYS A 106 -5.90 -3.46 10.06
C LYS A 106 -4.93 -2.42 10.64
N ASP A 107 -4.89 -2.26 11.95
CA ASP A 107 -4.01 -1.33 12.64
C ASP A 107 -2.77 -2.01 13.25
N ALA A 108 -2.59 -3.30 13.01
CA ALA A 108 -1.50 -4.08 13.60
C ALA A 108 -0.12 -3.81 12.97
N GLY A 109 -0.10 -3.35 11.72
CA GLY A 109 1.15 -3.11 10.99
C GLY A 109 1.63 -4.30 10.16
N ILE A 110 2.64 -4.06 9.34
CA ILE A 110 3.13 -5.05 8.37
C ILE A 110 3.83 -6.23 9.04
N GLN A 111 4.78 -5.99 9.94
CA GLN A 111 5.58 -7.08 10.51
C GLN A 111 4.75 -8.07 11.34
N PRO A 112 3.88 -7.62 12.27
CA PRO A 112 2.99 -8.54 12.98
C PRO A 112 2.08 -9.33 12.03
N THR A 113 1.63 -8.73 10.94
CA THR A 113 0.81 -9.40 9.94
C THR A 113 1.59 -10.50 9.21
N LEU A 114 2.82 -10.23 8.80
CA LEU A 114 3.68 -11.23 8.17
C LEU A 114 3.97 -12.40 9.11
N ASP A 115 4.20 -12.13 10.39
CA ASP A 115 4.41 -13.16 11.40
C ASP A 115 3.17 -14.03 11.59
N TRP A 116 1.99 -13.42 11.59
CA TRP A 116 0.72 -14.13 11.67
C TRP A 116 0.49 -14.98 10.42
N LEU A 117 0.73 -14.44 9.22
CA LEU A 117 0.62 -15.19 7.96
C LEU A 117 1.53 -16.41 7.95
N LYS A 118 2.77 -16.26 8.42
CA LYS A 118 3.70 -17.37 8.59
C LYS A 118 3.10 -18.46 9.47
N SER A 119 2.57 -18.09 10.63
CA SER A 119 1.94 -19.03 11.56
C SER A 119 0.74 -19.76 10.93
N VAL A 120 -0.08 -19.04 10.16
CA VAL A 120 -1.22 -19.63 9.44
C VAL A 120 -0.74 -20.68 8.44
N LEU A 121 0.24 -20.36 7.64
CA LEU A 121 0.80 -21.27 6.63
C LEU A 121 1.41 -22.52 7.27
N GLU A 122 2.18 -22.34 8.35
CA GLU A 122 2.80 -23.46 9.10
C GLU A 122 1.75 -24.39 9.70
N ARG A 123 0.67 -23.85 10.28
CA ARG A 123 -0.43 -24.67 10.79
C ARG A 123 -1.19 -25.43 9.70
N ASN A 124 -1.11 -24.94 8.46
CA ASN A 124 -1.69 -25.60 7.28
C ASN A 124 -0.70 -26.58 6.61
N GLY A 125 0.38 -26.92 7.28
CA GLY A 125 1.33 -27.92 6.80
C GLY A 125 2.38 -27.39 5.81
N MET A 126 2.49 -26.09 5.68
CA MET A 126 3.47 -25.44 4.79
C MET A 126 4.71 -25.02 5.57
N LYS A 127 5.84 -24.98 4.89
CA LYS A 127 7.10 -24.44 5.44
C LYS A 127 7.39 -23.10 4.81
N VAL A 128 7.57 -22.10 5.65
CA VAL A 128 7.92 -20.74 5.22
C VAL A 128 9.42 -20.54 5.42
N VAL A 129 10.11 -20.18 4.34
CA VAL A 129 11.55 -19.91 4.34
C VAL A 129 11.81 -18.53 3.77
N LYS A 130 12.84 -17.85 4.26
CA LYS A 130 13.28 -16.58 3.68
C LYS A 130 14.06 -16.84 2.40
N ASN A 131 13.91 -15.94 1.43
CA ASN A 131 14.73 -15.97 0.23
C ASN A 131 16.18 -15.66 0.62
N ASP A 132 17.10 -16.44 0.07
CA ASP A 132 18.53 -16.17 0.18
C ASP A 132 18.90 -15.05 -0.81
N GLU A 133 19.34 -13.93 -0.32
CA GLU A 133 19.95 -12.85 -1.08
C GLU A 133 21.26 -12.44 -0.44
#